data_1b8aaf886577ef52917ae83646219327
#
_entry.id   1b8aaf886577ef52917ae83646219327
#
_cell.length_a   1.000
_cell.length_b   1.000
_cell.length_c   1.000
_cell.angle_alpha   90.00
_cell.angle_beta   90.00
_cell.angle_gamma   90.00
#
_symmetry.space_group_name_H-M   'P 1'
#
loop_
_entity.id
_entity.type
_entity.pdbx_description
1 polymer ?
#
loop_
_entity_poly.entity_id
_entity_poly.type
_entity_poly.pdbx_seq_one_letter_code
_entity_poly.pdbx_strand_id
1 'polypeptide(L)'
;MMGNPKPLESVSVLFMHKDHVFAVQRQPYLLAFPGYHAFPGGKIDNDESSVPFKTRILSDHDPRRMRAIQREVMEELGYDIEKGILQDEVLSISELAEAVAPVFAPFRFRTWFYRIDLKKIVLFKADSGEIASSFWSTPENMLDEFREGKSLMVPPTRWVLKGLIEDPQATALGDLSERYDEDNRVPSLEMLDGITLLPVRSVTLPPASRTNAIFLGDEDTAKLLIAPSPN
;
A
#
# COMPACT_ATOMS: atom_id res chain seq x y z
N MET A 1 15.33 8.59 25.74
CA MET A 1 14.33 7.88 24.93
C MET A 1 14.47 8.41 23.52
N MET A 2 14.95 7.62 22.57
CA MET A 2 14.90 8.02 21.16
C MET A 2 13.42 7.96 20.75
N GLY A 3 12.84 9.11 20.38
CA GLY A 3 11.48 9.18 19.92
C GLY A 3 11.31 8.29 18.67
N ASN A 4 10.15 7.68 18.52
CA ASN A 4 9.83 6.89 17.32
C ASN A 4 10.03 7.75 16.07
N PRO A 5 10.75 7.26 15.04
CA PRO A 5 10.97 8.04 13.83
C PRO A 5 9.62 8.39 13.19
N LYS A 6 9.46 9.65 12.80
CA LYS A 6 8.27 10.12 12.10
C LYS A 6 8.13 9.31 10.78
N PRO A 7 6.94 8.80 10.43
CA PRO A 7 6.75 8.12 9.17
C PRO A 7 6.95 9.07 8.00
N LEU A 8 7.51 8.56 6.90
CA LEU A 8 7.59 9.26 5.63
C LEU A 8 6.20 9.33 5.01
N GLU A 9 5.81 10.48 4.53
CA GLU A 9 4.54 10.67 3.83
C GLU A 9 4.63 10.11 2.41
N SER A 10 3.60 9.38 1.98
CA SER A 10 3.53 8.79 0.64
C SER A 10 2.09 8.70 0.13
N VAL A 11 1.96 8.54 -1.17
CA VAL A 11 0.69 8.31 -1.86
C VAL A 11 0.74 7.01 -2.63
N SER A 12 -0.42 6.39 -2.83
CA SER A 12 -0.59 5.20 -3.64
C SER A 12 -1.88 5.31 -4.45
N VAL A 13 -1.85 4.95 -5.73
CA VAL A 13 -2.94 5.21 -6.67
C VAL A 13 -3.50 3.92 -7.22
N LEU A 14 -4.79 3.72 -6.99
CA LEU A 14 -5.57 2.66 -7.59
C LEU A 14 -6.31 3.19 -8.82
N PHE A 15 -5.79 2.90 -10.00
CA PHE A 15 -6.60 3.10 -11.21
C PHE A 15 -7.61 1.98 -11.31
N MET A 16 -8.88 2.35 -11.43
CA MET A 16 -10.00 1.42 -11.52
C MET A 16 -10.71 1.55 -12.87
N HIS A 17 -11.04 0.44 -13.48
CA HIS A 17 -12.01 0.38 -14.57
C HIS A 17 -12.97 -0.78 -14.33
N LYS A 18 -14.23 -0.48 -14.01
CA LYS A 18 -15.23 -1.46 -13.56
C LYS A 18 -14.72 -2.22 -12.33
N ASP A 19 -14.53 -3.53 -12.46
CA ASP A 19 -14.05 -4.47 -11.45
C ASP A 19 -12.52 -4.72 -11.50
N HIS A 20 -11.80 -4.06 -12.41
CA HIS A 20 -10.37 -4.23 -12.55
C HIS A 20 -9.61 -3.08 -11.89
N VAL A 21 -8.55 -3.43 -11.20
CA VAL A 21 -7.56 -2.52 -10.64
C VAL A 21 -6.23 -2.68 -11.37
N PHE A 22 -5.54 -1.57 -11.60
CA PHE A 22 -4.20 -1.58 -12.17
C PHE A 22 -3.16 -1.76 -11.06
N ALA A 23 -2.25 -2.70 -11.27
CA ALA A 23 -1.16 -2.99 -10.35
C ALA A 23 0.17 -3.12 -11.08
N VAL A 24 1.25 -2.99 -10.33
CA VAL A 24 2.62 -3.13 -10.80
C VAL A 24 3.36 -4.16 -9.95
N GLN A 25 4.32 -4.86 -10.56
CA GLN A 25 5.34 -5.62 -9.84
C GLN A 25 6.61 -4.79 -9.78
N ARG A 26 7.10 -4.54 -8.57
CA ARG A 26 8.33 -3.77 -8.36
C ARG A 26 9.55 -4.55 -8.80
N GLN A 27 10.56 -3.83 -9.29
CA GLN A 27 11.83 -4.46 -9.67
C GLN A 27 12.50 -5.17 -8.47
N PRO A 28 13.10 -6.37 -8.67
CA PRO A 28 13.67 -7.17 -7.58
C PRO A 28 14.95 -6.59 -6.98
N TYR A 29 15.55 -5.59 -7.58
CA TYR A 29 16.75 -4.92 -7.06
C TYR A 29 16.46 -3.65 -6.26
N LEU A 30 15.20 -3.24 -6.11
CA LEU A 30 14.83 -2.08 -5.31
C LEU A 30 15.06 -2.34 -3.82
N LEU A 31 15.44 -1.29 -3.08
CA LEU A 31 15.67 -1.39 -1.64
C LEU A 31 14.39 -1.61 -0.84
N ALA A 32 13.27 -1.02 -1.28
CA ALA A 32 11.98 -1.13 -0.62
C ALA A 32 11.07 -2.07 -1.39
N PHE A 33 10.62 -3.14 -0.73
CA PHE A 33 9.65 -4.11 -1.25
C PHE A 33 10.02 -4.69 -2.63
N PRO A 34 11.23 -5.29 -2.80
CA PRO A 34 11.67 -5.87 -4.07
C PRO A 34 10.76 -7.01 -4.51
N GLY A 35 10.27 -6.97 -5.75
CA GLY A 35 9.41 -8.01 -6.34
C GLY A 35 7.95 -8.01 -5.85
N TYR A 36 7.56 -7.09 -4.97
CA TYR A 36 6.19 -6.99 -4.47
C TYR A 36 5.23 -6.47 -5.53
N HIS A 37 4.00 -6.96 -5.50
CA HIS A 37 2.88 -6.35 -6.19
C HIS A 37 2.41 -5.13 -5.37
N ALA A 38 2.22 -4.02 -6.04
CA ALA A 38 1.85 -2.74 -5.43
C ALA A 38 0.96 -1.94 -6.38
N PHE A 39 0.33 -0.91 -5.85
CA PHE A 39 -0.24 0.15 -6.67
C PHE A 39 0.83 1.21 -6.97
N PRO A 40 0.77 1.90 -8.12
CA PRO A 40 1.66 3.03 -8.42
C PRO A 40 1.65 4.09 -7.34
N GLY A 41 2.77 4.77 -7.17
CA GLY A 41 2.88 5.86 -6.19
C GLY A 41 4.24 5.92 -5.52
N GLY A 42 4.44 6.95 -4.71
CA GLY A 42 5.71 7.20 -4.05
C GLY A 42 5.63 8.20 -2.92
N LYS A 43 6.75 8.80 -2.57
CA LYS A 43 6.86 9.74 -1.47
C LYS A 43 6.25 11.10 -1.83
N ILE A 44 5.72 11.78 -0.81
CA ILE A 44 5.39 13.20 -0.92
C ILE A 44 6.65 13.98 -0.59
N ASP A 45 7.16 14.74 -1.54
CA ASP A 45 8.35 15.56 -1.34
C ASP A 45 8.06 16.78 -0.46
N ASN A 46 9.08 17.24 0.28
CA ASN A 46 8.91 18.35 1.21
C ASN A 46 8.58 19.67 0.50
N ASP A 47 8.97 19.82 -0.76
CA ASP A 47 8.76 20.98 -1.61
C ASP A 47 7.51 20.89 -2.48
N GLU A 48 6.71 19.81 -2.35
CA GLU A 48 5.42 19.72 -3.03
C GLU A 48 4.54 20.94 -2.72
N SER A 49 4.07 21.58 -3.78
CA SER A 49 3.27 22.82 -3.66
C SER A 49 1.93 22.58 -2.97
N SER A 50 1.62 23.44 -1.98
CA SER A 50 0.31 23.47 -1.32
C SER A 50 -0.73 24.36 -2.01
N VAL A 51 -0.39 24.93 -3.18
CA VAL A 51 -1.33 25.76 -3.95
C VAL A 51 -2.46 24.91 -4.50
N PRO A 52 -3.73 25.25 -4.25
CA PRO A 52 -4.87 24.49 -4.76
C PRO A 52 -4.89 24.40 -6.29
N PHE A 53 -5.42 23.30 -6.80
CA PHE A 53 -5.67 23.13 -8.23
C PHE A 53 -6.87 23.97 -8.68
N LYS A 54 -6.88 24.35 -9.95
CA LYS A 54 -8.03 25.06 -10.55
C LYS A 54 -9.14 24.09 -10.99
N THR A 55 -8.76 22.86 -11.32
CA THR A 55 -9.70 21.81 -11.74
C THR A 55 -10.41 21.26 -10.53
N ARG A 56 -11.76 21.30 -10.53
CA ARG A 56 -12.60 20.94 -9.39
C ARG A 56 -12.26 19.54 -8.84
N ILE A 57 -12.18 18.53 -9.70
CA ILE A 57 -11.93 17.15 -9.31
C ILE A 57 -10.59 16.95 -8.56
N LEU A 58 -9.61 17.86 -8.75
CA LEU A 58 -8.34 17.86 -8.03
C LEU A 58 -8.37 18.79 -6.81
N SER A 59 -9.15 19.89 -6.87
CA SER A 59 -9.19 20.91 -5.80
C SER A 59 -9.91 20.44 -4.54
N ASP A 60 -10.70 19.37 -4.63
CA ASP A 60 -11.42 18.78 -3.50
C ASP A 60 -10.50 17.94 -2.59
N HIS A 61 -9.21 17.79 -2.96
CA HIS A 61 -8.21 16.99 -2.27
C HIS A 61 -7.03 17.84 -1.77
N ASP A 62 -6.22 17.26 -0.88
CA ASP A 62 -4.97 17.89 -0.44
C ASP A 62 -4.03 18.13 -1.63
N PRO A 63 -3.62 19.40 -1.88
CA PRO A 63 -2.86 19.75 -3.08
C PRO A 63 -1.47 19.13 -3.12
N ARG A 64 -0.80 18.92 -1.98
CA ARG A 64 0.51 18.28 -1.93
C ARG A 64 0.42 16.82 -2.34
N ARG A 65 -0.60 16.11 -1.84
CA ARG A 65 -0.83 14.70 -2.19
C ARG A 65 -1.17 14.56 -3.68
N MET A 66 -2.02 15.46 -4.22
CA MET A 66 -2.37 15.43 -5.64
C MET A 66 -1.17 15.72 -6.55
N ARG A 67 -0.25 16.61 -6.13
CA ARG A 67 0.99 16.85 -6.90
C ARG A 67 1.92 15.65 -6.86
N ALA A 68 2.11 15.04 -5.71
CA ALA A 68 2.87 13.80 -5.60
C ALA A 68 2.27 12.70 -6.49
N ILE A 69 0.95 12.53 -6.50
CA ILE A 69 0.26 11.58 -7.38
C ILE A 69 0.52 11.90 -8.85
N GLN A 70 0.39 13.16 -9.27
CA GLN A 70 0.64 13.55 -10.67
C GLN A 70 2.08 13.28 -11.08
N ARG A 71 3.04 13.62 -10.23
CA ARG A 71 4.47 13.41 -10.49
C ARG A 71 4.78 11.91 -10.59
N GLU A 72 4.43 11.12 -9.58
CA GLU A 72 4.70 9.69 -9.54
C GLU A 72 4.04 8.93 -10.70
N VAL A 73 2.77 9.24 -11.01
CA VAL A 73 2.05 8.63 -12.13
C VAL A 73 2.66 9.01 -13.47
N MET A 74 3.16 10.25 -13.62
CA MET A 74 3.87 10.66 -14.84
C MET A 74 5.21 9.94 -14.96
N GLU A 75 5.98 9.83 -13.88
CA GLU A 75 7.30 9.20 -13.84
C GLU A 75 7.20 7.68 -14.04
N GLU A 76 6.33 7.02 -13.27
CA GLU A 76 6.19 5.57 -13.30
C GLU A 76 5.41 5.03 -14.50
N LEU A 77 4.39 5.76 -14.99
CA LEU A 77 3.42 5.25 -15.97
C LEU A 77 3.33 6.09 -17.26
N GLY A 78 3.99 7.25 -17.31
CA GLY A 78 3.89 8.17 -18.45
C GLY A 78 2.48 8.71 -18.68
N TYR A 79 1.63 8.76 -17.62
CA TYR A 79 0.24 9.18 -17.71
C TYR A 79 0.00 10.54 -17.05
N ASP A 80 -0.54 11.47 -17.83
CA ASP A 80 -0.90 12.81 -17.39
C ASP A 80 -2.36 12.81 -16.90
N ILE A 81 -2.56 12.84 -15.58
CA ILE A 81 -3.89 12.82 -14.97
C ILE A 81 -4.71 14.06 -15.34
N GLU A 82 -4.11 15.28 -15.40
CA GLU A 82 -4.84 16.49 -15.77
C GLU A 82 -5.34 16.40 -17.22
N LYS A 83 -4.51 15.90 -18.12
CA LYS A 83 -4.91 15.63 -19.48
C LYS A 83 -6.01 14.59 -19.56
N GLY A 84 -5.92 13.51 -18.75
CA GLY A 84 -6.95 12.49 -18.64
C GLY A 84 -8.30 13.07 -18.19
N ILE A 85 -8.30 14.02 -17.24
CA ILE A 85 -9.51 14.74 -16.79
C ILE A 85 -10.07 15.59 -17.93
N LEU A 86 -9.22 16.37 -18.61
CA LEU A 86 -9.65 17.22 -19.73
C LEU A 86 -10.21 16.41 -20.93
N GLN A 87 -9.77 15.18 -21.11
CA GLN A 87 -10.21 14.27 -22.16
C GLN A 87 -11.39 13.37 -21.73
N ASP A 88 -11.96 13.61 -20.55
CA ASP A 88 -13.07 12.80 -19.99
C ASP A 88 -12.70 11.31 -19.88
N GLU A 89 -11.44 11.01 -19.62
CA GLU A 89 -10.93 9.64 -19.34
C GLU A 89 -10.97 9.32 -17.85
N VAL A 90 -10.69 10.32 -16.98
CA VAL A 90 -10.79 10.22 -15.53
C VAL A 90 -12.22 10.66 -15.13
N LEU A 91 -12.96 9.75 -14.49
CA LEU A 91 -14.34 9.96 -14.09
C LEU A 91 -14.43 10.55 -12.68
N SER A 92 -13.62 10.04 -11.75
CA SER A 92 -13.62 10.46 -10.35
C SER A 92 -12.26 10.21 -9.71
N ILE A 93 -12.00 10.95 -8.63
CA ILE A 93 -10.87 10.74 -7.72
C ILE A 93 -11.44 10.72 -6.31
N SER A 94 -11.02 9.76 -5.49
CA SER A 94 -11.45 9.63 -4.09
C SER A 94 -10.27 9.28 -3.20
N GLU A 95 -10.17 9.89 -2.02
CA GLU A 95 -9.25 9.47 -0.97
C GLU A 95 -9.85 8.23 -0.32
N LEU A 96 -9.34 7.05 -0.72
CA LEU A 96 -9.94 5.76 -0.38
C LEU A 96 -9.58 5.31 1.04
N ALA A 97 -8.32 5.45 1.43
CA ALA A 97 -7.83 4.92 2.69
C ALA A 97 -6.55 5.62 3.15
N GLU A 98 -6.22 5.45 4.42
CA GLU A 98 -4.93 5.80 5.00
C GLU A 98 -4.35 4.58 5.72
N ALA A 99 -3.03 4.40 5.67
CA ALA A 99 -2.34 3.39 6.46
C ALA A 99 -1.00 3.93 6.97
N VAL A 100 -0.68 3.66 8.24
CA VAL A 100 0.61 4.00 8.85
C VAL A 100 1.35 2.73 9.19
N ALA A 101 2.54 2.56 8.61
CA ALA A 101 3.39 1.41 8.93
C ALA A 101 3.80 1.42 10.40
N PRO A 102 3.89 0.24 11.04
CA PRO A 102 4.21 0.11 12.45
C PRO A 102 5.60 0.66 12.79
N VAL A 103 5.81 0.98 14.06
CA VAL A 103 7.06 1.59 14.56
C VAL A 103 8.30 0.71 14.37
N PHE A 104 8.12 -0.58 14.24
CA PHE A 104 9.20 -1.56 14.04
C PHE A 104 9.43 -1.89 12.56
N ALA A 105 8.62 -1.35 11.64
CA ALA A 105 8.84 -1.56 10.21
C ALA A 105 10.17 -0.92 9.77
N PRO A 106 10.99 -1.62 8.97
CA PRO A 106 12.27 -1.09 8.49
C PRO A 106 12.08 0.15 7.62
N PHE A 107 10.96 0.21 6.91
CA PHE A 107 10.51 1.37 6.15
C PHE A 107 9.17 1.82 6.71
N ARG A 108 9.15 2.96 7.38
CA ARG A 108 7.95 3.46 8.02
C ARG A 108 7.32 4.55 7.18
N PHE A 109 6.21 4.21 6.53
CA PHE A 109 5.41 5.12 5.71
C PHE A 109 4.06 5.42 6.36
N ARG A 110 3.56 6.62 6.10
CA ARG A 110 2.17 7.01 6.19
C ARG A 110 1.68 7.18 4.77
N THR A 111 0.84 6.27 4.29
CA THR A 111 0.41 6.19 2.89
C THR A 111 -1.06 6.53 2.78
N TRP A 112 -1.39 7.48 1.93
CA TRP A 112 -2.76 7.75 1.50
C TRP A 112 -3.02 7.05 0.18
N PHE A 113 -4.08 6.24 0.14
CA PHE A 113 -4.53 5.52 -1.03
C PHE A 113 -5.61 6.33 -1.74
N TYR A 114 -5.41 6.56 -3.02
CA TYR A 114 -6.37 7.28 -3.86
C TYR A 114 -6.91 6.34 -4.93
N ARG A 115 -8.25 6.29 -5.06
CA ARG A 115 -8.95 5.63 -6.15
C ARG A 115 -9.17 6.62 -7.27
N ILE A 116 -8.79 6.26 -8.50
CA ILE A 116 -9.02 7.01 -9.72
C ILE A 116 -9.81 6.12 -10.69
N ASP A 117 -11.09 6.45 -10.86
CA ASP A 117 -11.94 5.69 -11.78
C ASP A 117 -11.74 6.17 -13.21
N LEU A 118 -11.50 5.23 -14.11
CA LEU A 118 -11.26 5.47 -15.53
C LEU A 118 -12.45 5.01 -16.38
N LYS A 119 -12.75 5.77 -17.42
CA LYS A 119 -13.82 5.46 -18.40
C LYS A 119 -13.52 4.20 -19.21
N LYS A 120 -12.24 3.92 -19.44
CA LYS A 120 -11.74 2.76 -20.19
C LYS A 120 -10.41 2.27 -19.61
N ILE A 121 -10.03 1.05 -19.93
CA ILE A 121 -8.68 0.55 -19.65
C ILE A 121 -7.67 1.41 -20.40
N VAL A 122 -6.67 1.89 -19.69
CA VAL A 122 -5.54 2.64 -20.22
C VAL A 122 -4.32 1.73 -20.31
N LEU A 123 -3.64 1.75 -21.44
CA LEU A 123 -2.34 1.10 -21.60
C LEU A 123 -1.26 2.08 -21.14
N PHE A 124 -0.84 1.93 -19.91
CA PHE A 124 0.22 2.74 -19.31
C PHE A 124 1.60 2.35 -19.88
N LYS A 125 2.49 3.33 -19.97
CA LYS A 125 3.88 3.09 -20.33
C LYS A 125 4.72 3.03 -19.06
N ALA A 126 4.78 1.84 -18.46
CA ALA A 126 5.52 1.63 -17.22
C ALA A 126 7.02 1.88 -17.39
N ASP A 127 7.63 2.58 -16.41
CA ASP A 127 9.08 2.76 -16.35
C ASP A 127 9.77 1.46 -15.92
N SER A 128 10.62 0.93 -16.79
CA SER A 128 11.35 -0.32 -16.55
C SER A 128 12.45 -0.22 -15.48
N GLY A 129 12.79 0.99 -15.04
CA GLY A 129 13.74 1.21 -13.95
C GLY A 129 13.16 0.83 -12.58
N GLU A 130 11.86 0.99 -12.38
CA GLU A 130 11.20 0.66 -11.10
C GLU A 130 10.18 -0.46 -11.21
N ILE A 131 9.59 -0.66 -12.37
CA ILE A 131 8.50 -1.61 -12.62
C ILE A 131 9.00 -2.78 -13.47
N ALA A 132 8.93 -3.99 -12.93
CA ALA A 132 9.27 -5.22 -13.64
C ALA A 132 8.15 -5.65 -14.60
N SER A 133 6.90 -5.51 -14.17
CA SER A 133 5.69 -5.78 -14.96
C SER A 133 4.52 -4.95 -14.46
N SER A 134 3.54 -4.74 -15.31
CA SER A 134 2.30 -4.04 -14.96
C SER A 134 1.10 -4.73 -15.60
N PHE A 135 -0.04 -4.73 -14.92
CA PHE A 135 -1.21 -5.49 -15.33
C PHE A 135 -2.50 -4.93 -14.75
N TRP A 136 -3.61 -5.23 -15.42
CA TRP A 136 -4.96 -5.07 -14.91
C TRP A 136 -5.46 -6.41 -14.39
N SER A 137 -6.02 -6.45 -13.18
CA SER A 137 -6.57 -7.66 -12.57
C SER A 137 -7.76 -7.32 -11.69
N THR A 138 -8.56 -8.32 -11.33
CA THR A 138 -9.57 -8.12 -10.28
C THR A 138 -8.93 -8.22 -8.89
N PRO A 139 -9.50 -7.55 -7.87
CA PRO A 139 -9.04 -7.70 -6.49
C PRO A 139 -8.98 -9.14 -6.01
N GLU A 140 -9.96 -9.97 -6.39
CA GLU A 140 -10.03 -11.40 -6.07
C GLU A 140 -8.82 -12.14 -6.62
N ASN A 141 -8.55 -12.00 -7.93
CA ASN A 141 -7.43 -12.69 -8.58
C ASN A 141 -6.09 -12.30 -7.96
N MET A 142 -5.91 -11.03 -7.60
CA MET A 142 -4.69 -10.58 -6.92
C MET A 142 -4.52 -11.23 -5.54
N LEU A 143 -5.59 -11.34 -4.76
CA LEU A 143 -5.53 -12.02 -3.46
C LEU A 143 -5.35 -13.53 -3.61
N ASP A 144 -5.90 -14.15 -4.65
CA ASP A 144 -5.69 -15.57 -4.92
C ASP A 144 -4.23 -15.85 -5.28
N GLU A 145 -3.60 -15.01 -6.11
CA GLU A 145 -2.15 -15.11 -6.36
C GLU A 145 -1.32 -14.97 -5.08
N PHE A 146 -1.72 -14.10 -4.16
CA PHE A 146 -1.08 -13.98 -2.85
C PHE A 146 -1.25 -15.25 -2.02
N ARG A 147 -2.46 -15.81 -1.91
CA ARG A 147 -2.76 -17.05 -1.17
C ARG A 147 -2.01 -18.26 -1.74
N GLU A 148 -1.85 -18.29 -3.05
CA GLU A 148 -1.07 -19.33 -3.74
C GLU A 148 0.45 -19.13 -3.65
N GLY A 149 0.93 -18.06 -2.98
CA GLY A 149 2.36 -17.74 -2.86
C GLY A 149 3.03 -17.27 -4.15
N LYS A 150 2.24 -16.90 -5.15
CA LYS A 150 2.73 -16.42 -6.47
C LYS A 150 3.08 -14.94 -6.45
N SER A 151 2.54 -14.18 -5.51
CA SER A 151 2.82 -12.75 -5.34
C SER A 151 3.10 -12.39 -3.89
N LEU A 152 3.85 -11.30 -3.69
CA LEU A 152 4.06 -10.68 -2.39
C LEU A 152 3.34 -9.34 -2.36
N MET A 153 2.62 -9.05 -1.29
CA MET A 153 1.96 -7.78 -1.08
C MET A 153 2.08 -7.34 0.38
N VAL A 154 2.28 -6.04 0.60
CA VAL A 154 2.23 -5.48 1.96
C VAL A 154 0.79 -5.51 2.49
N PRO A 155 0.60 -5.60 3.83
CA PRO A 155 -0.73 -5.67 4.43
C PRO A 155 -1.71 -4.59 3.96
N PRO A 156 -1.36 -3.29 3.88
CA PRO A 156 -2.31 -2.28 3.41
C PRO A 156 -2.83 -2.52 1.97
N THR A 157 -1.98 -3.03 1.06
CA THR A 157 -2.42 -3.38 -0.30
C THR A 157 -3.49 -4.47 -0.26
N ARG A 158 -3.29 -5.51 0.57
CA ARG A 158 -4.27 -6.60 0.73
C ARG A 158 -5.58 -6.12 1.36
N TRP A 159 -5.51 -5.25 2.37
CA TRP A 159 -6.71 -4.70 3.03
C TRP A 159 -7.52 -3.83 2.08
N VAL A 160 -6.87 -3.04 1.25
CA VAL A 160 -7.55 -2.28 0.19
C VAL A 160 -8.25 -3.24 -0.78
N LEU A 161 -7.56 -4.29 -1.24
CA LEU A 161 -8.17 -5.29 -2.14
C LEU A 161 -9.36 -6.00 -1.47
N LYS A 162 -9.25 -6.41 -0.19
CA LYS A 162 -10.35 -6.99 0.59
C LYS A 162 -11.54 -6.04 0.67
N GLY A 163 -11.31 -4.77 0.99
CA GLY A 163 -12.37 -3.76 1.04
C GLY A 163 -13.08 -3.55 -0.30
N LEU A 164 -12.34 -3.64 -1.42
CA LEU A 164 -12.93 -3.54 -2.76
C LEU A 164 -13.69 -4.80 -3.18
N ILE A 165 -13.37 -5.97 -2.63
CA ILE A 165 -14.17 -7.20 -2.82
C ILE A 165 -15.50 -7.08 -2.06
N GLU A 166 -15.47 -6.56 -0.82
CA GLU A 166 -16.66 -6.36 0.00
C GLU A 166 -17.58 -5.27 -0.58
N ASP A 167 -16.99 -4.16 -1.04
CA ASP A 167 -17.69 -3.07 -1.73
C ASP A 167 -16.89 -2.57 -2.95
N PRO A 168 -17.19 -3.09 -4.15
CA PRO A 168 -16.49 -2.66 -5.38
C PRO A 168 -16.67 -1.18 -5.73
N GLN A 169 -17.66 -0.51 -5.14
CA GLN A 169 -17.92 0.91 -5.33
C GLN A 169 -17.40 1.79 -4.18
N ALA A 170 -16.70 1.20 -3.22
CA ALA A 170 -16.15 1.95 -2.09
C ALA A 170 -15.34 3.16 -2.55
N THR A 171 -15.66 4.32 -2.02
CA THR A 171 -14.91 5.57 -2.19
C THR A 171 -14.16 5.97 -0.92
N ALA A 172 -14.37 5.24 0.18
CA ALA A 172 -13.66 5.38 1.46
C ALA A 172 -13.65 4.05 2.20
N LEU A 173 -12.47 3.57 2.59
CA LEU A 173 -12.25 2.42 3.46
C LEU A 173 -11.73 2.84 4.85
N GLY A 174 -11.41 4.12 5.03
CA GLY A 174 -10.96 4.69 6.28
C GLY A 174 -9.50 4.41 6.63
N ASP A 175 -9.20 4.37 7.92
CA ASP A 175 -7.85 4.11 8.43
C ASP A 175 -7.59 2.61 8.51
N LEU A 176 -6.67 2.16 7.67
CA LEU A 176 -6.19 0.77 7.61
C LEU A 176 -4.92 0.55 8.46
N SER A 177 -4.54 1.53 9.29
CA SER A 177 -3.38 1.38 10.17
C SER A 177 -3.65 0.28 11.17
N GLU A 178 -2.77 -0.71 11.21
CA GLU A 178 -2.79 -1.64 12.33
C GLU A 178 -2.47 -0.85 13.60
N ARG A 179 -3.38 -0.86 14.55
CA ARG A 179 -3.16 -0.25 15.86
C ARG A 179 -2.20 -1.12 16.63
N TYR A 180 -0.94 -0.67 16.66
CA TYR A 180 0.08 -1.33 17.44
C TYR A 180 0.14 -0.74 18.84
N ASP A 181 -0.28 -1.56 19.81
CA ASP A 181 0.25 -1.60 21.15
C ASP A 181 0.08 -0.37 22.06
N GLU A 182 -1.06 0.26 22.07
CA GLU A 182 -1.42 1.04 23.25
C GLU A 182 -1.79 0.13 24.45
N ASP A 183 -2.18 -1.13 24.19
CA ASP A 183 -2.72 -2.07 25.18
C ASP A 183 -1.86 -3.34 25.41
N ASN A 184 -0.54 -3.31 25.20
CA ASN A 184 0.32 -4.50 25.30
C ASN A 184 -0.01 -5.65 24.35
N ARG A 185 -0.73 -5.42 23.27
CA ARG A 185 -0.99 -6.45 22.27
C ARG A 185 0.27 -6.76 21.47
N VAL A 186 0.44 -8.01 21.10
CA VAL A 186 1.50 -8.41 20.17
C VAL A 186 1.01 -8.07 18.77
N PRO A 187 1.69 -7.17 18.04
CA PRO A 187 1.32 -6.89 16.67
C PRO A 187 1.49 -8.13 15.80
N SER A 188 0.58 -8.35 14.87
CA SER A 188 0.66 -9.46 13.93
C SER A 188 0.86 -8.93 12.51
N LEU A 189 1.76 -9.55 11.77
CA LEU A 189 2.06 -9.22 10.38
C LEU A 189 1.94 -10.49 9.55
N GLU A 190 0.87 -10.62 8.83
CA GLU A 190 0.76 -11.69 7.84
C GLU A 190 1.73 -11.41 6.69
N MET A 191 2.78 -12.24 6.58
CA MET A 191 3.83 -12.10 5.58
C MET A 191 3.46 -12.80 4.27
N LEU A 192 2.88 -13.99 4.41
CA LEU A 192 2.29 -14.82 3.37
C LEU A 192 1.00 -15.39 3.93
N ASP A 193 0.12 -15.90 3.08
CA ASP A 193 -1.10 -16.55 3.54
C ASP A 193 -0.79 -17.66 4.53
N GLY A 194 -1.40 -17.57 5.72
CA GLY A 194 -1.15 -18.51 6.82
C GLY A 194 0.25 -18.44 7.47
N ILE A 195 1.07 -17.43 7.16
CA ILE A 195 2.36 -17.19 7.79
C ILE A 195 2.39 -15.81 8.41
N THR A 196 2.25 -15.75 9.73
CA THR A 196 2.18 -14.50 10.48
C THR A 196 3.43 -14.30 11.34
N LEU A 197 4.06 -13.15 11.19
CA LEU A 197 5.16 -12.70 12.05
C LEU A 197 4.58 -12.00 13.28
N LEU A 198 5.03 -12.40 14.45
CA LEU A 198 4.70 -11.83 15.75
C LEU A 198 5.95 -11.27 16.40
N PRO A 199 6.21 -9.95 16.35
CA PRO A 199 7.35 -9.33 17.02
C PRO A 199 7.09 -9.20 18.51
N VAL A 200 7.33 -10.28 19.27
CA VAL A 200 7.14 -10.33 20.73
C VAL A 200 8.23 -9.58 21.46
N ARG A 201 7.88 -8.91 22.57
CA ARG A 201 8.88 -8.25 23.43
C ARG A 201 9.81 -9.31 24.02
N SER A 202 11.08 -9.02 24.03
CA SER A 202 12.12 -9.93 24.49
C SER A 202 13.20 -9.16 25.24
N VAL A 203 13.80 -9.79 26.23
CA VAL A 203 14.94 -9.29 27.00
C VAL A 203 16.23 -9.52 26.19
N THR A 204 16.27 -8.99 24.98
CA THR A 204 17.45 -9.08 24.12
C THR A 204 18.42 -7.93 24.37
N LEU A 205 19.66 -8.09 23.91
CA LEU A 205 20.66 -7.02 23.99
C LEU A 205 20.22 -5.82 23.13
N PRO A 206 20.34 -4.58 23.66
CA PRO A 206 20.09 -3.40 22.88
C PRO A 206 20.92 -3.38 21.58
N PRO A 207 20.40 -2.83 20.46
CA PRO A 207 19.17 -2.04 20.36
C PRO A 207 17.88 -2.87 20.19
N ALA A 208 17.95 -4.19 20.03
CA ALA A 208 16.79 -5.03 19.83
C ALA A 208 15.93 -5.12 21.12
N SER A 209 14.67 -4.82 21.01
CA SER A 209 13.68 -4.94 22.10
C SER A 209 12.63 -6.01 21.86
N ARG A 210 12.68 -6.64 20.71
CA ARG A 210 11.73 -7.67 20.26
C ARG A 210 12.44 -8.80 19.54
N THR A 211 11.88 -9.99 19.62
CA THR A 211 12.24 -11.16 18.80
C THR A 211 11.05 -11.57 17.96
N ASN A 212 11.31 -12.17 16.81
CA ASN A 212 10.25 -12.59 15.91
C ASN A 212 9.82 -14.02 16.27
N ALA A 213 8.55 -14.20 16.57
CA ALA A 213 7.89 -15.49 16.54
C ALA A 213 7.15 -15.63 15.21
N ILE A 214 7.06 -16.83 14.68
CA ILE A 214 6.33 -17.12 13.44
C ILE A 214 5.17 -18.04 13.79
N PHE A 215 3.99 -17.61 13.42
CA PHE A 215 2.76 -18.38 13.55
C PHE A 215 2.41 -18.95 12.17
N LEU A 216 2.18 -20.27 12.11
CA LEU A 216 1.74 -20.97 10.91
C LEU A 216 0.31 -21.45 11.07
N GLY A 217 -0.57 -21.03 10.19
CA GLY A 217 -2.00 -21.29 10.19
C GLY A 217 -2.81 -20.01 10.13
N ASP A 218 -4.11 -20.16 10.10
CA ASP A 218 -5.10 -19.09 10.21
C ASP A 218 -5.90 -19.20 11.53
N GLU A 219 -6.90 -18.34 11.72
CA GLU A 219 -7.73 -18.32 12.93
C GLU A 219 -8.44 -19.65 13.16
N ASP A 220 -8.81 -20.37 12.10
CA ASP A 220 -9.54 -21.65 12.16
C ASP A 220 -8.59 -22.86 12.16
N THR A 221 -7.41 -22.73 11.57
CA THR A 221 -6.46 -23.84 11.35
C THR A 221 -5.10 -23.65 12.04
N ALA A 222 -5.04 -22.81 13.07
CA ALA A 222 -3.83 -22.52 13.83
C ALA A 222 -3.09 -23.76 14.30
N LYS A 223 -1.85 -23.98 13.89
CA LYS A 223 -1.19 -25.28 14.08
C LYS A 223 0.21 -25.25 14.63
N LEU A 224 0.97 -24.16 14.46
CA LEU A 224 2.34 -24.13 14.92
C LEU A 224 2.78 -22.69 15.23
N LEU A 225 3.32 -22.51 16.42
CA LEU A 225 4.06 -21.31 16.80
C LEU A 225 5.54 -21.65 16.87
N ILE A 226 6.34 -21.03 16.02
CA ILE A 226 7.79 -21.09 16.10
C ILE A 226 8.26 -19.84 16.81
N ALA A 227 8.59 -19.97 18.10
CA ALA A 227 9.12 -18.87 18.88
C ALA A 227 10.61 -19.11 19.14
N PRO A 228 11.51 -18.17 18.83
CA PRO A 228 12.80 -18.16 19.48
C PRO A 228 12.50 -17.86 20.95
N SER A 229 12.68 -18.85 21.81
CA SER A 229 12.43 -18.71 23.22
C SER A 229 13.23 -17.57 23.81
N PRO A 230 12.61 -16.59 24.46
CA PRO A 230 13.20 -16.04 25.64
C PRO A 230 12.67 -16.88 26.81
N ASN A 231 13.56 -17.43 27.52
CA ASN A 231 13.24 -17.94 28.85
C ASN A 231 12.54 -16.88 29.71
#